data_85f102b5f348fe9261c18e91125dd695
#
_entry.id   85f102b5f348fe9261c18e91125dd695
#
_cell.length_a   1.000
_cell.length_b   1.000
_cell.length_c   1.000
_cell.angle_alpha   90.00
_cell.angle_beta   90.00
_cell.angle_gamma   90.00
#
_symmetry.space_group_name_H-M   'P 1'
#
loop_
_entity.id
_entity.type
_entity.pdbx_description
1 polymer ?
#
loop_
_entity_poly.entity_id
_entity_poly.type
_entity_poly.pdbx_seq_one_letter_code
_entity_poly.pdbx_strand_id
1 'polypeptide(L)'
;MKKIFYITSRAPVSYAGREYMIKQNIEFLTGMGYSVELFFLDNNKIEHIDNVSVIHQFPRPSIKSIIKNSLFLTGKSFQERLFYSQEGKKYITKYLAEHSFDFVLVDMVRMAYLVENYKGKKLLEYDDLLSMRYQRMSEQFNDKINLLGTYSEKYPLFMTRLIKPFRKIVLGLEAKLIGGREIELANKFDAISFTSPVEAAVFSKRSGIGIVYYNPPAVDIKLPRMKIGPDKASFCLLGNMKANHNLASLQEVVKIFNHEIMLEKNISISIYGDYDERAVEICKTAPNVHLKGAVSSVSEVFETANCLVAPIPFGSGIKVKIIEAMNYGALVVTNDIGAEGIGLTANKNFIKCNSIEEFRNKLISINNDLIRYSEIAGKGCEYIRNNFSYEVVQNNLRSMFN
;
A
#
# COMPACT_ATOMS: atom_id res chain seq x y z
N MET A 1 -25.82 -6.63 19.30
CA MET A 1 -24.75 -5.96 18.56
C MET A 1 -24.45 -6.79 17.31
N LYS A 2 -24.36 -6.18 16.14
CA LYS A 2 -24.02 -6.88 14.89
C LYS A 2 -22.58 -7.39 14.97
N LYS A 3 -22.32 -8.55 14.38
CA LYS A 3 -21.02 -9.23 14.45
C LYS A 3 -20.37 -9.38 13.08
N ILE A 4 -19.08 -9.08 13.00
CA ILE A 4 -18.25 -9.28 11.83
C ILE A 4 -17.12 -10.27 12.17
N PHE A 5 -16.93 -11.25 11.30
CA PHE A 5 -15.75 -12.11 11.31
C PHE A 5 -14.76 -11.61 10.25
N TYR A 6 -13.66 -11.01 10.69
CA TYR A 6 -12.67 -10.43 9.81
C TYR A 6 -11.47 -11.38 9.64
N ILE A 7 -11.18 -11.78 8.43
CA ILE A 7 -10.12 -12.73 8.09
C ILE A 7 -8.99 -11.97 7.40
N THR A 8 -7.80 -12.00 7.99
CA THR A 8 -6.62 -11.33 7.44
C THR A 8 -5.43 -12.28 7.32
N SER A 9 -4.47 -11.94 6.45
CA SER A 9 -3.26 -12.74 6.25
C SER A 9 -2.15 -12.44 7.26
N ARG A 10 -2.36 -11.42 8.11
CA ARG A 10 -1.41 -10.95 9.13
C ARG A 10 -2.12 -10.22 10.26
N ALA A 11 -1.48 -10.17 11.42
CA ALA A 11 -1.96 -9.34 12.51
C ALA A 11 -1.72 -7.85 12.23
N PRO A 12 -2.64 -6.96 12.57
CA PRO A 12 -2.49 -5.52 12.41
C PRO A 12 -1.71 -4.90 13.58
N VAL A 13 -0.43 -5.22 13.73
CA VAL A 13 0.40 -4.72 14.85
C VAL A 13 1.19 -3.46 14.52
N SER A 14 1.40 -3.16 13.24
CA SER A 14 2.14 -2.00 12.76
C SER A 14 1.20 -0.89 12.28
N TYR A 15 1.70 0.36 12.27
CA TYR A 15 1.00 1.52 11.70
C TYR A 15 1.45 1.84 10.27
N ALA A 16 1.85 0.83 9.50
CA ALA A 16 2.33 1.01 8.13
C ALA A 16 1.70 0.02 7.15
N GLY A 17 1.51 0.47 5.93
CA GLY A 17 1.04 -0.35 4.81
C GLY A 17 -0.31 -1.02 5.08
N ARG A 18 -0.42 -2.31 4.74
CA ARG A 18 -1.70 -3.03 4.86
C ARG A 18 -2.15 -3.23 6.31
N GLU A 19 -1.23 -3.31 7.27
CA GLU A 19 -1.60 -3.44 8.68
C GLU A 19 -2.33 -2.19 9.20
N TYR A 20 -1.90 -1.01 8.75
CA TYR A 20 -2.63 0.24 8.99
C TYR A 20 -4.05 0.19 8.45
N MET A 21 -4.24 -0.29 7.21
CA MET A 21 -5.57 -0.42 6.60
C MET A 21 -6.48 -1.38 7.38
N ILE A 22 -5.94 -2.50 7.88
CA ILE A 22 -6.70 -3.44 8.72
C ILE A 22 -7.12 -2.76 10.04
N LYS A 23 -6.23 -2.01 10.69
CA LYS A 23 -6.56 -1.22 11.90
C LYS A 23 -7.67 -0.21 11.61
N GLN A 24 -7.52 0.60 10.57
CA GLN A 24 -8.52 1.56 10.13
C GLN A 24 -9.90 0.90 9.93
N ASN A 25 -9.94 -0.26 9.27
CA ASN A 25 -11.19 -0.98 9.07
C ASN A 25 -11.79 -1.44 10.39
N ILE A 26 -10.99 -1.98 11.32
CA ILE A 26 -11.47 -2.39 12.65
C ILE A 26 -12.05 -1.18 13.40
N GLU A 27 -11.36 -0.04 13.40
CA GLU A 27 -11.84 1.20 14.03
C GLU A 27 -13.14 1.68 13.41
N PHE A 28 -13.26 1.67 12.09
CA PHE A 28 -14.50 2.07 11.40
C PHE A 28 -15.65 1.12 11.68
N LEU A 29 -15.42 -0.19 11.65
CA LEU A 29 -16.43 -1.19 11.93
C LEU A 29 -16.95 -1.09 13.37
N THR A 30 -16.06 -0.94 14.33
CA THR A 30 -16.44 -0.77 15.74
C THR A 30 -17.14 0.56 15.97
N GLY A 31 -16.69 1.65 15.33
CA GLY A 31 -17.37 2.95 15.33
C GLY A 31 -18.77 2.91 14.70
N MET A 32 -19.04 1.97 13.80
CA MET A 32 -20.37 1.69 13.25
C MET A 32 -21.23 0.76 14.14
N GLY A 33 -20.73 0.33 15.29
CA GLY A 33 -21.44 -0.51 16.27
C GLY A 33 -21.32 -2.02 16.02
N TYR A 34 -20.36 -2.46 15.20
CA TYR A 34 -20.06 -3.89 15.03
C TYR A 34 -19.11 -4.40 16.10
N SER A 35 -19.29 -5.65 16.55
CA SER A 35 -18.27 -6.42 17.25
C SER A 35 -17.41 -7.17 16.22
N VAL A 36 -16.10 -7.01 16.31
CA VAL A 36 -15.16 -7.60 15.37
C VAL A 36 -14.43 -8.78 16.02
N GLU A 37 -14.57 -9.98 15.42
CA GLU A 37 -13.73 -11.12 15.70
C GLU A 37 -12.70 -11.26 14.57
N LEU A 38 -11.42 -11.37 14.93
CA LEU A 38 -10.31 -11.32 13.96
C LEU A 38 -9.59 -12.65 13.84
N PHE A 39 -9.53 -13.19 12.61
CA PHE A 39 -8.69 -14.34 12.27
C PHE A 39 -7.45 -13.89 11.51
N PHE A 40 -6.27 -14.42 11.89
CA PHE A 40 -5.04 -14.18 11.14
C PHE A 40 -4.02 -15.32 11.29
N LEU A 41 -2.99 -15.28 10.41
CA LEU A 41 -1.87 -16.23 10.43
C LEU A 41 -0.61 -15.51 10.98
N ASP A 42 -0.15 -15.88 12.16
CA ASP A 42 1.13 -15.44 12.70
C ASP A 42 1.78 -16.51 13.60
N ASN A 43 3.13 -16.54 13.62
CA ASN A 43 3.88 -17.45 14.45
C ASN A 43 4.19 -16.87 15.84
N ASN A 44 4.17 -15.53 15.97
CA ASN A 44 4.34 -14.86 17.26
C ASN A 44 2.98 -14.75 17.95
N LYS A 45 2.89 -15.17 19.21
CA LYS A 45 1.65 -15.06 19.99
C LYS A 45 1.28 -13.58 20.16
N ILE A 46 0.06 -13.24 19.81
CA ILE A 46 -0.52 -11.90 19.94
C ILE A 46 -1.73 -12.02 20.86
N GLU A 47 -1.66 -11.40 22.01
CA GLU A 47 -2.68 -11.55 23.08
C GLU A 47 -3.76 -10.48 23.00
N HIS A 48 -3.43 -9.31 22.43
CA HIS A 48 -4.36 -8.19 22.37
C HIS A 48 -4.22 -7.42 21.06
N ILE A 49 -5.36 -7.02 20.50
CA ILE A 49 -5.48 -6.07 19.39
C ILE A 49 -6.64 -5.15 19.73
N ASP A 50 -6.41 -3.85 19.67
CA ASP A 50 -7.40 -2.83 20.00
C ASP A 50 -8.66 -3.01 19.16
N ASN A 51 -9.82 -2.81 19.80
CA ASN A 51 -11.14 -2.90 19.18
C ASN A 51 -11.51 -4.28 18.58
N VAL A 52 -10.79 -5.35 18.93
CA VAL A 52 -11.10 -6.73 18.56
C VAL A 52 -11.66 -7.48 19.77
N SER A 53 -12.83 -8.08 19.61
CA SER A 53 -13.51 -8.80 20.69
C SER A 53 -12.95 -10.21 20.94
N VAL A 54 -12.57 -10.90 19.86
CA VAL A 54 -11.98 -12.25 19.91
C VAL A 54 -10.90 -12.39 18.86
N ILE A 55 -9.77 -13.00 19.26
CA ILE A 55 -8.65 -13.28 18.36
C ILE A 55 -8.57 -14.78 18.07
N HIS A 56 -8.54 -15.12 16.77
CA HIS A 56 -8.36 -16.48 16.27
C HIS A 56 -7.04 -16.55 15.51
N GLN A 57 -5.98 -16.96 16.22
CA GLN A 57 -4.64 -17.01 15.66
C GLN A 57 -4.25 -18.42 15.25
N PHE A 58 -3.70 -18.58 14.06
CA PHE A 58 -3.13 -19.82 13.56
C PHE A 58 -1.70 -19.61 13.05
N PRO A 59 -0.84 -20.65 13.13
CA PRO A 59 0.52 -20.54 12.61
C PRO A 59 0.51 -20.37 11.08
N ARG A 60 1.50 -19.67 10.58
CA ARG A 60 1.75 -19.60 9.14
C ARG A 60 2.15 -20.97 8.61
N PRO A 61 1.80 -21.30 7.33
CA PRO A 61 2.21 -22.57 6.74
C PRO A 61 3.72 -22.76 6.78
N SER A 62 4.16 -23.94 7.23
CA SER A 62 5.57 -24.32 7.22
C SER A 62 6.08 -24.49 5.77
N ILE A 63 7.40 -24.48 5.58
CA ILE A 63 8.03 -24.70 4.25
C ILE A 63 7.57 -26.05 3.68
N LYS A 64 7.48 -27.10 4.48
CA LYS A 64 6.97 -28.41 4.06
C LYS A 64 5.52 -28.33 3.55
N SER A 65 4.68 -27.59 4.27
CA SER A 65 3.29 -27.35 3.86
C SER A 65 3.22 -26.56 2.55
N ILE A 66 4.06 -25.54 2.36
CA ILE A 66 4.10 -24.73 1.13
C ILE A 66 4.52 -25.59 -0.08
N ILE A 67 5.54 -26.44 0.07
CA ILE A 67 5.96 -27.38 -0.99
C ILE A 67 4.80 -28.32 -1.34
N LYS A 68 4.15 -28.94 -0.33
CA LYS A 68 2.97 -29.77 -0.53
C LYS A 68 1.85 -29.00 -1.25
N ASN A 69 1.52 -27.80 -0.78
CA ASN A 69 0.50 -26.96 -1.38
C ASN A 69 0.82 -26.64 -2.86
N SER A 70 2.10 -26.40 -3.18
CA SER A 70 2.55 -26.10 -4.54
C SER A 70 2.37 -27.28 -5.50
N LEU A 71 2.44 -28.51 -4.99
CA LEU A 71 2.24 -29.73 -5.78
C LEU A 71 0.75 -30.07 -5.99
N PHE A 72 -0.10 -29.83 -4.98
CA PHE A 72 -1.49 -30.30 -4.98
C PHE A 72 -2.53 -29.22 -5.33
N LEU A 73 -2.20 -27.93 -5.20
CA LEU A 73 -3.11 -26.83 -5.50
C LEU A 73 -2.83 -26.22 -6.90
N THR A 74 -2.81 -27.05 -7.92
CA THR A 74 -2.36 -26.67 -9.26
C THR A 74 -3.19 -25.57 -9.92
N GLY A 75 -4.44 -25.38 -9.60
CA GLY A 75 -5.30 -24.30 -10.14
C GLY A 75 -5.26 -22.98 -9.34
N LYS A 76 -4.52 -22.92 -8.24
CA LYS A 76 -4.45 -21.74 -7.37
C LYS A 76 -3.20 -20.91 -7.67
N SER A 77 -3.27 -19.60 -7.42
CA SER A 77 -2.12 -18.70 -7.52
C SER A 77 -1.01 -19.07 -6.52
N PHE A 78 0.22 -18.64 -6.77
CA PHE A 78 1.32 -18.87 -5.82
C PHE A 78 1.04 -18.18 -4.48
N GLN A 79 0.40 -17.00 -4.50
CA GLN A 79 -0.01 -16.31 -3.28
C GLN A 79 -0.96 -17.17 -2.43
N GLU A 80 -1.96 -17.80 -3.03
CA GLU A 80 -2.88 -18.68 -2.29
C GLU A 80 -2.14 -19.91 -1.72
N ARG A 81 -1.22 -20.53 -2.49
CA ARG A 81 -0.44 -21.70 -2.03
C ARG A 81 0.47 -21.38 -0.84
N LEU A 82 1.04 -20.17 -0.82
CA LEU A 82 1.90 -19.69 0.27
C LEU A 82 1.14 -19.49 1.59
N PHE A 83 -0.14 -19.13 1.52
CA PHE A 83 -0.98 -18.85 2.69
C PHE A 83 -1.99 -19.96 3.02
N TYR A 84 -2.04 -21.03 2.24
CA TYR A 84 -3.02 -22.10 2.45
C TYR A 84 -2.71 -22.90 3.72
N SER A 85 -3.60 -22.79 4.71
CA SER A 85 -3.61 -23.58 5.95
C SER A 85 -4.81 -24.52 5.98
N GLN A 86 -4.57 -25.81 5.92
CA GLN A 86 -5.63 -26.81 6.01
C GLN A 86 -6.29 -26.81 7.39
N GLU A 87 -5.50 -26.63 8.45
CA GLU A 87 -5.98 -26.53 9.84
C GLU A 87 -6.86 -25.29 10.01
N GLY A 88 -6.38 -24.13 9.58
CA GLY A 88 -7.15 -22.88 9.58
C GLY A 88 -8.46 -23.01 8.81
N LYS A 89 -8.45 -23.67 7.63
CA LYS A 89 -9.66 -23.92 6.86
C LYS A 89 -10.67 -24.80 7.61
N LYS A 90 -10.21 -25.90 8.21
CA LYS A 90 -11.07 -26.78 8.99
C LYS A 90 -11.69 -26.05 10.19
N TYR A 91 -10.86 -25.28 10.89
CA TYR A 91 -11.30 -24.49 12.04
C TYR A 91 -12.38 -23.47 11.64
N ILE A 92 -12.12 -22.64 10.65
CA ILE A 92 -13.08 -21.61 10.20
C ILE A 92 -14.37 -22.24 9.71
N THR A 93 -14.30 -23.35 8.94
CA THR A 93 -15.49 -24.05 8.46
C THR A 93 -16.37 -24.50 9.61
N LYS A 94 -15.77 -25.08 10.65
CA LYS A 94 -16.48 -25.52 11.87
C LYS A 94 -17.01 -24.30 12.65
N TYR A 95 -16.16 -23.31 12.89
CA TYR A 95 -16.50 -22.14 13.69
C TYR A 95 -17.70 -21.35 13.08
N LEU A 96 -17.68 -21.11 11.78
CA LEU A 96 -18.77 -20.44 11.05
C LEU A 96 -20.05 -21.30 10.93
N ALA A 97 -19.99 -22.61 11.15
CA ALA A 97 -21.16 -23.46 11.23
C ALA A 97 -21.83 -23.41 12.64
N GLU A 98 -21.04 -23.13 13.67
CA GLU A 98 -21.49 -23.08 15.09
C GLU A 98 -21.84 -21.66 15.54
N HIS A 99 -21.36 -20.62 14.84
CA HIS A 99 -21.55 -19.20 15.20
C HIS A 99 -22.11 -18.40 14.03
N SER A 100 -23.03 -17.50 14.31
CA SER A 100 -23.64 -16.61 13.32
C SER A 100 -22.97 -15.25 13.29
N PHE A 101 -22.69 -14.77 12.08
CA PHE A 101 -22.15 -13.45 11.81
C PHE A 101 -23.04 -12.72 10.81
N ASP A 102 -23.21 -11.41 10.97
CA ASP A 102 -23.91 -10.58 9.98
C ASP A 102 -23.11 -10.52 8.68
N PHE A 103 -21.77 -10.47 8.80
CA PHE A 103 -20.84 -10.44 7.64
C PHE A 103 -19.53 -11.17 7.95
N VAL A 104 -18.95 -11.75 6.92
CA VAL A 104 -17.57 -12.23 6.91
C VAL A 104 -16.75 -11.34 5.96
N LEU A 105 -15.80 -10.58 6.49
CA LEU A 105 -14.90 -9.72 5.72
C LEU A 105 -13.57 -10.44 5.51
N VAL A 106 -13.07 -10.48 4.29
CA VAL A 106 -11.81 -11.16 3.94
C VAL A 106 -10.82 -10.17 3.35
N ASP A 107 -9.63 -10.15 3.93
CA ASP A 107 -8.50 -9.37 3.44
C ASP A 107 -7.65 -10.17 2.46
N MET A 108 -7.66 -9.74 1.21
CA MET A 108 -6.89 -10.25 0.07
C MET A 108 -7.33 -11.62 -0.48
N VAL A 109 -7.17 -11.76 -1.78
CA VAL A 109 -7.45 -12.98 -2.56
C VAL A 109 -6.88 -14.24 -1.91
N ARG A 110 -5.68 -14.16 -1.35
CA ARG A 110 -4.97 -15.30 -0.76
C ARG A 110 -5.64 -15.93 0.46
N MET A 111 -6.57 -15.21 1.12
CA MET A 111 -7.32 -15.71 2.28
C MET A 111 -8.75 -16.14 1.92
N ALA A 112 -9.21 -15.83 0.72
CA ALA A 112 -10.59 -16.09 0.29
C ALA A 112 -10.97 -17.59 0.31
N TYR A 113 -9.98 -18.49 0.12
CA TYR A 113 -10.20 -19.95 0.14
C TYR A 113 -10.83 -20.45 1.45
N LEU A 114 -10.68 -19.71 2.54
CA LEU A 114 -11.21 -20.07 3.86
C LEU A 114 -12.74 -20.07 3.87
N VAL A 115 -13.38 -19.20 3.09
CA VAL A 115 -14.82 -18.96 3.11
C VAL A 115 -15.51 -19.03 1.74
N GLU A 116 -14.84 -19.53 0.70
CA GLU A 116 -15.43 -19.64 -0.65
C GLU A 116 -16.80 -20.33 -0.65
N ASN A 117 -16.98 -21.34 0.20
CA ASN A 117 -18.19 -22.14 0.30
C ASN A 117 -19.15 -21.70 1.42
N TYR A 118 -18.80 -20.67 2.17
CA TYR A 118 -19.68 -20.10 3.19
C TYR A 118 -20.93 -19.48 2.52
N LYS A 119 -22.11 -19.73 3.10
CA LYS A 119 -23.40 -19.32 2.54
C LYS A 119 -23.93 -18.00 3.08
N GLY A 120 -23.35 -17.51 4.18
CA GLY A 120 -23.67 -16.18 4.72
C GLY A 120 -23.05 -15.05 3.90
N LYS A 121 -23.41 -13.81 4.22
CA LYS A 121 -22.88 -12.61 3.54
C LYS A 121 -21.37 -12.51 3.73
N LYS A 122 -20.63 -12.36 2.64
CA LYS A 122 -19.17 -12.30 2.63
C LYS A 122 -18.66 -11.24 1.67
N LEU A 123 -17.72 -10.46 2.15
CA LEU A 123 -17.11 -9.32 1.48
C LEU A 123 -15.62 -9.57 1.30
N LEU A 124 -15.05 -9.14 0.18
CA LEU A 124 -13.64 -9.34 -0.14
C LEU A 124 -12.95 -8.01 -0.47
N GLU A 125 -11.93 -7.67 0.31
CA GLU A 125 -11.01 -6.58 0.00
C GLU A 125 -9.82 -7.12 -0.77
N TYR A 126 -9.60 -6.62 -1.99
CA TYR A 126 -8.46 -7.04 -2.81
C TYR A 126 -7.14 -6.36 -2.42
N ASP A 127 -7.19 -5.22 -1.71
CA ASP A 127 -6.08 -4.29 -1.50
C ASP A 127 -5.70 -3.59 -2.80
N ASP A 128 -4.89 -4.23 -3.63
CA ASP A 128 -4.58 -3.79 -4.98
C ASP A 128 -4.89 -4.87 -6.04
N LEU A 129 -4.88 -4.47 -7.29
CA LEU A 129 -5.09 -5.37 -8.42
C LEU A 129 -3.80 -6.16 -8.69
N LEU A 130 -3.63 -7.26 -7.93
CA LEU A 130 -2.43 -8.09 -7.94
C LEU A 130 -2.05 -8.59 -9.32
N SER A 131 -3.04 -8.97 -10.15
CA SER A 131 -2.79 -9.39 -11.53
C SER A 131 -2.08 -8.33 -12.35
N MET A 132 -2.49 -7.07 -12.23
CA MET A 132 -1.86 -5.93 -12.90
C MET A 132 -0.46 -5.66 -12.32
N ARG A 133 -0.28 -5.77 -11.00
CA ARG A 133 1.03 -5.64 -10.35
C ARG A 133 2.02 -6.66 -10.89
N TYR A 134 1.65 -7.94 -10.90
CA TYR A 134 2.53 -9.02 -11.38
C TYR A 134 2.83 -8.91 -12.87
N GLN A 135 1.86 -8.49 -13.67
CA GLN A 135 2.07 -8.23 -15.09
C GLN A 135 3.14 -7.15 -15.29
N ARG A 136 3.01 -6.00 -14.64
CA ARG A 136 3.99 -4.90 -14.70
C ARG A 136 5.37 -5.35 -14.22
N MET A 137 5.43 -6.11 -13.12
CA MET A 137 6.69 -6.67 -12.63
C MET A 137 7.34 -7.65 -13.62
N SER A 138 6.56 -8.34 -14.44
CA SER A 138 7.07 -9.24 -15.49
C SER A 138 7.63 -8.48 -16.70
N GLU A 139 7.06 -7.30 -17.00
CA GLU A 139 7.45 -6.45 -18.12
C GLU A 139 8.66 -5.55 -17.78
N GLN A 140 8.76 -5.11 -16.53
CA GLN A 140 9.88 -4.27 -16.07
C GLN A 140 11.11 -5.12 -15.75
N PHE A 141 12.09 -5.08 -16.65
CA PHE A 141 13.37 -5.76 -16.48
C PHE A 141 14.24 -5.01 -15.46
N ASN A 142 14.00 -5.22 -14.17
CA ASN A 142 14.86 -4.68 -13.12
C ASN A 142 15.25 -5.78 -12.15
N ASP A 143 16.56 -6.13 -12.15
CA ASP A 143 17.14 -7.18 -11.29
C ASP A 143 16.94 -6.96 -9.78
N LYS A 144 16.54 -5.75 -9.39
CA LYS A 144 16.36 -5.33 -7.99
C LYS A 144 14.95 -5.61 -7.42
N ILE A 145 13.99 -6.03 -8.28
CA ILE A 145 12.62 -6.31 -7.80
C ILE A 145 12.59 -7.73 -7.21
N ASN A 146 12.23 -7.81 -5.94
CA ASN A 146 12.10 -9.08 -5.23
C ASN A 146 10.74 -9.74 -5.54
N LEU A 147 10.76 -11.00 -6.02
CA LEU A 147 9.58 -11.78 -6.40
C LEU A 147 8.56 -11.97 -5.28
N LEU A 148 9.04 -12.03 -4.04
CA LEU A 148 8.24 -12.31 -2.86
C LEU A 148 7.91 -11.05 -2.06
N GLY A 149 8.32 -9.86 -2.53
CA GLY A 149 8.11 -8.59 -1.84
C GLY A 149 8.66 -8.62 -0.41
N THR A 150 7.90 -8.13 0.56
CA THR A 150 8.25 -8.14 1.99
C THR A 150 8.37 -9.53 2.60
N TYR A 151 7.95 -10.57 1.88
CA TYR A 151 8.04 -11.96 2.36
C TYR A 151 9.34 -12.65 1.98
N SER A 152 10.18 -12.06 1.13
CA SER A 152 11.44 -12.68 0.66
C SER A 152 12.43 -12.97 1.78
N GLU A 153 12.42 -12.17 2.83
CA GLU A 153 13.30 -12.36 3.99
C GLU A 153 12.95 -13.63 4.79
N LYS A 154 11.73 -14.16 4.57
CA LYS A 154 11.20 -15.35 5.28
C LYS A 154 11.40 -16.66 4.52
N TYR A 155 11.96 -16.62 3.30
CA TYR A 155 12.19 -17.81 2.48
C TYR A 155 13.69 -18.08 2.29
N PRO A 156 14.10 -19.38 2.21
CA PRO A 156 15.48 -19.73 2.00
C PRO A 156 16.07 -19.11 0.72
N LEU A 157 17.24 -18.53 0.82
CA LEU A 157 17.95 -17.85 -0.28
C LEU A 157 18.15 -18.75 -1.54
N PHE A 158 18.22 -20.06 -1.36
CA PHE A 158 18.36 -20.99 -2.50
C PHE A 158 17.12 -21.01 -3.39
N MET A 159 15.90 -20.89 -2.82
CA MET A 159 14.66 -20.85 -3.60
C MET A 159 14.58 -19.58 -4.47
N THR A 160 14.98 -18.44 -3.93
CA THR A 160 15.04 -17.19 -4.68
C THR A 160 16.08 -17.23 -5.80
N ARG A 161 17.22 -17.90 -5.58
CA ARG A 161 18.26 -18.09 -6.61
C ARG A 161 17.82 -18.99 -7.76
N LEU A 162 17.11 -20.09 -7.47
CA LEU A 162 16.59 -21.02 -8.50
C LEU A 162 15.50 -20.38 -9.38
N ILE A 163 14.69 -19.49 -8.82
CA ILE A 163 13.59 -18.85 -9.55
C ILE A 163 14.08 -17.66 -10.39
N LYS A 164 15.22 -17.06 -10.04
CA LYS A 164 15.73 -15.84 -10.67
C LYS A 164 15.81 -15.90 -12.21
N PRO A 165 16.34 -16.95 -12.87
CA PRO A 165 16.39 -17.04 -14.33
C PRO A 165 15.01 -17.18 -15.00
N PHE A 166 14.02 -17.74 -14.29
CA PHE A 166 12.66 -17.96 -14.80
C PHE A 166 11.67 -16.89 -14.35
N ARG A 167 12.15 -15.82 -13.74
CA ARG A 167 11.35 -14.80 -13.08
C ARG A 167 10.23 -14.24 -13.95
N LYS A 168 10.50 -13.89 -15.22
CA LYS A 168 9.50 -13.34 -16.14
C LYS A 168 8.36 -14.33 -16.38
N ILE A 169 8.69 -15.60 -16.55
CA ILE A 169 7.71 -16.68 -16.77
C ILE A 169 6.88 -16.89 -15.50
N VAL A 170 7.53 -16.95 -14.34
CA VAL A 170 6.85 -17.16 -13.05
C VAL A 170 5.90 -16.00 -12.74
N LEU A 171 6.33 -14.75 -12.94
CA LEU A 171 5.49 -13.58 -12.73
C LEU A 171 4.31 -13.50 -13.73
N GLY A 172 4.56 -13.84 -15.00
CA GLY A 172 3.51 -13.90 -16.01
C GLY A 172 2.46 -14.99 -15.73
N LEU A 173 2.91 -16.16 -15.28
CA LEU A 173 2.00 -17.24 -14.83
C LEU A 173 1.21 -16.80 -13.60
N GLU A 174 1.85 -16.19 -12.61
CA GLU A 174 1.16 -15.68 -11.42
C GLU A 174 0.14 -14.61 -11.78
N ALA A 175 0.49 -13.66 -12.64
CA ALA A 175 -0.45 -12.64 -13.12
C ALA A 175 -1.70 -13.26 -13.75
N LYS A 176 -1.52 -14.32 -14.57
CA LYS A 176 -2.63 -15.02 -15.18
C LYS A 176 -3.48 -15.80 -14.18
N LEU A 177 -2.84 -16.56 -13.28
CA LEU A 177 -3.54 -17.37 -12.28
C LEU A 177 -4.34 -16.48 -11.33
N ILE A 178 -3.70 -15.43 -10.77
CA ILE A 178 -4.38 -14.55 -9.84
C ILE A 178 -5.45 -13.70 -10.51
N GLY A 179 -5.25 -13.29 -11.78
CA GLY A 179 -6.26 -12.58 -12.56
C GLY A 179 -7.52 -13.39 -12.79
N GLY A 180 -7.39 -14.70 -13.06
CA GLY A 180 -8.53 -15.63 -13.12
C GLY A 180 -9.23 -15.77 -11.76
N ARG A 181 -8.44 -15.86 -10.67
CA ARG A 181 -8.98 -15.95 -9.30
C ARG A 181 -9.69 -14.67 -8.86
N GLU A 182 -9.17 -13.50 -9.22
CA GLU A 182 -9.83 -12.22 -8.94
C GLU A 182 -11.26 -12.20 -9.52
N ILE A 183 -11.44 -12.60 -10.77
CA ILE A 183 -12.77 -12.66 -11.42
C ILE A 183 -13.64 -13.76 -10.81
N GLU A 184 -13.09 -14.95 -10.57
CA GLU A 184 -13.84 -16.07 -9.97
C GLU A 184 -14.38 -15.71 -8.59
N LEU A 185 -13.53 -15.10 -7.73
CA LEU A 185 -13.91 -14.72 -6.38
C LEU A 185 -14.93 -13.57 -6.37
N ALA A 186 -14.79 -12.62 -7.28
CA ALA A 186 -15.73 -11.52 -7.38
C ALA A 186 -17.18 -12.00 -7.67
N ASN A 187 -17.34 -13.15 -8.35
CA ASN A 187 -18.65 -13.78 -8.57
C ASN A 187 -19.13 -14.64 -7.37
N LYS A 188 -18.28 -14.87 -6.37
CA LYS A 188 -18.60 -15.69 -5.19
C LYS A 188 -18.84 -14.86 -3.92
N PHE A 189 -18.46 -13.60 -3.93
CA PHE A 189 -18.61 -12.68 -2.80
C PHE A 189 -19.71 -11.67 -3.08
N ASP A 190 -20.40 -11.21 -2.03
CA ASP A 190 -21.54 -10.29 -2.15
C ASP A 190 -21.10 -8.87 -2.47
N ALA A 191 -19.89 -8.48 -2.01
CA ALA A 191 -19.26 -7.22 -2.39
C ALA A 191 -17.74 -7.36 -2.43
N ILE A 192 -17.12 -6.55 -3.28
CA ILE A 192 -15.66 -6.47 -3.42
C ILE A 192 -15.19 -5.01 -3.36
N SER A 193 -13.98 -4.80 -2.82
CA SER A 193 -13.36 -3.48 -2.77
C SER A 193 -11.87 -3.53 -3.10
N PHE A 194 -11.38 -2.38 -3.54
CA PHE A 194 -9.96 -2.08 -3.72
C PHE A 194 -9.56 -0.91 -2.83
N THR A 195 -8.27 -0.75 -2.58
CA THR A 195 -7.77 0.47 -1.93
C THR A 195 -7.87 1.67 -2.86
N SER A 196 -7.68 1.45 -4.17
CA SER A 196 -7.68 2.49 -5.20
C SER A 196 -9.01 2.59 -5.95
N PRO A 197 -9.63 3.79 -6.03
CA PRO A 197 -10.80 4.00 -6.88
C PRO A 197 -10.50 3.75 -8.38
N VAL A 198 -9.27 4.00 -8.81
CA VAL A 198 -8.84 3.76 -10.19
C VAL A 198 -8.79 2.26 -10.48
N GLU A 199 -8.22 1.46 -9.58
CA GLU A 199 -8.16 -0.01 -9.72
C GLU A 199 -9.56 -0.64 -9.64
N ALA A 200 -10.43 -0.13 -8.78
CA ALA A 200 -11.84 -0.52 -8.72
C ALA A 200 -12.54 -0.31 -10.07
N ALA A 201 -12.36 0.85 -10.71
CA ALA A 201 -12.93 1.15 -12.01
C ALA A 201 -12.34 0.25 -13.13
N VAL A 202 -11.03 0.03 -13.13
CA VAL A 202 -10.36 -0.89 -14.07
C VAL A 202 -10.88 -2.30 -13.92
N PHE A 203 -11.03 -2.77 -12.68
CA PHE A 203 -11.54 -4.12 -12.40
C PHE A 203 -13.01 -4.27 -12.80
N SER A 204 -13.87 -3.31 -12.47
CA SER A 204 -15.29 -3.30 -12.88
C SER A 204 -15.42 -3.44 -14.40
N LYS A 205 -14.65 -2.65 -15.15
CA LYS A 205 -14.63 -2.73 -16.64
C LYS A 205 -14.15 -4.11 -17.14
N ARG A 206 -13.13 -4.70 -16.50
CA ARG A 206 -12.54 -5.98 -16.91
C ARG A 206 -13.44 -7.17 -16.57
N SER A 207 -14.10 -7.14 -15.42
CA SER A 207 -14.91 -8.25 -14.90
C SER A 207 -16.36 -8.21 -15.36
N GLY A 208 -16.87 -7.04 -15.78
CA GLY A 208 -18.28 -6.81 -16.05
C GLY A 208 -19.15 -6.65 -14.79
N ILE A 209 -18.54 -6.60 -13.60
CA ILE A 209 -19.25 -6.40 -12.33
C ILE A 209 -19.63 -4.93 -12.18
N GLY A 210 -20.90 -4.65 -11.99
CA GLY A 210 -21.45 -3.29 -12.01
C GLY A 210 -20.98 -2.42 -10.85
N ILE A 211 -20.92 -2.96 -9.63
CA ILE A 211 -20.54 -2.22 -8.43
C ILE A 211 -19.28 -2.83 -7.82
N VAL A 212 -18.20 -2.07 -7.88
CA VAL A 212 -16.93 -2.37 -7.21
C VAL A 212 -16.61 -1.20 -6.29
N TYR A 213 -16.52 -1.48 -5.01
CA TYR A 213 -16.25 -0.47 -3.99
C TYR A 213 -14.78 -0.12 -3.92
N TYR A 214 -14.45 0.97 -3.22
CA TYR A 214 -13.08 1.31 -2.86
C TYR A 214 -13.01 1.81 -1.42
N ASN A 215 -11.93 1.45 -0.75
CA ASN A 215 -11.68 1.74 0.65
C ASN A 215 -10.22 2.19 0.80
N PRO A 216 -9.92 3.49 0.56
CA PRO A 216 -8.56 4.02 0.60
C PRO A 216 -8.09 4.29 2.03
N PRO A 217 -6.79 4.56 2.23
CA PRO A 217 -6.29 5.08 3.50
C PRO A 217 -6.94 6.44 3.80
N ALA A 218 -7.49 6.57 5.01
CA ALA A 218 -8.12 7.81 5.47
C ALA A 218 -7.09 8.76 6.08
N VAL A 219 -7.37 10.06 6.01
CA VAL A 219 -6.58 11.10 6.65
C VAL A 219 -7.42 11.89 7.66
N ASP A 220 -6.78 12.31 8.74
CA ASP A 220 -7.39 13.21 9.73
C ASP A 220 -7.34 14.66 9.21
N ILE A 221 -8.51 15.20 8.85
CA ILE A 221 -8.62 16.57 8.36
C ILE A 221 -8.47 17.64 9.46
N LYS A 222 -8.46 17.24 10.73
CA LYS A 222 -8.26 18.16 11.87
C LYS A 222 -6.81 18.56 12.04
N LEU A 223 -5.88 17.86 11.39
CA LEU A 223 -4.47 18.20 11.43
C LEU A 223 -4.23 19.61 10.86
N PRO A 224 -3.28 20.35 11.42
CA PRO A 224 -2.94 21.69 10.93
C PRO A 224 -2.51 21.61 9.45
N ARG A 225 -2.97 22.60 8.67
CA ARG A 225 -2.61 22.74 7.26
C ARG A 225 -1.44 23.68 7.15
N MET A 226 -0.36 23.21 6.52
CA MET A 226 0.75 24.10 6.15
C MET A 226 0.25 25.15 5.15
N LYS A 227 0.64 26.39 5.35
CA LYS A 227 0.49 27.43 4.35
C LYS A 227 1.84 27.60 3.65
N ILE A 228 1.88 27.38 2.35
CA ILE A 228 3.03 27.74 1.54
C ILE A 228 3.10 29.27 1.54
N GLY A 229 4.10 29.79 2.25
CA GLY A 229 4.41 31.19 2.34
C GLY A 229 5.56 31.60 1.40
N PRO A 230 6.10 32.82 1.53
CA PRO A 230 7.23 33.31 0.74
C PRO A 230 8.56 32.65 1.12
N ASP A 231 8.56 31.69 2.02
CA ASP A 231 9.75 30.97 2.46
C ASP A 231 10.35 30.14 1.33
N LYS A 232 11.65 29.86 1.46
CA LYS A 232 12.34 28.98 0.50
C LYS A 232 11.74 27.59 0.50
N ALA A 233 11.84 26.91 -0.65
CA ALA A 233 11.44 25.53 -0.76
C ALA A 233 12.29 24.65 0.16
N SER A 234 11.61 23.80 0.94
CA SER A 234 12.22 22.78 1.80
C SER A 234 11.75 21.41 1.33
N PHE A 235 12.65 20.68 0.66
CA PHE A 235 12.34 19.42 0.03
C PHE A 235 12.51 18.26 1.00
N CYS A 236 11.58 17.28 0.94
CA CYS A 236 11.69 16.03 1.68
C CYS A 236 11.31 14.80 0.85
N LEU A 237 11.81 13.63 1.28
CA LEU A 237 11.33 12.32 0.91
C LEU A 237 10.94 11.57 2.19
N LEU A 238 9.81 10.87 2.16
CA LEU A 238 9.29 10.06 3.26
C LEU A 238 9.32 8.57 2.92
N GLY A 239 9.70 7.73 3.89
CA GLY A 239 9.53 6.30 3.82
C GLY A 239 10.59 5.53 4.60
N ASN A 240 10.29 4.27 4.95
CA ASN A 240 11.26 3.37 5.53
C ASN A 240 12.25 2.90 4.44
N MET A 241 13.49 3.42 4.48
CA MET A 241 14.54 3.15 3.48
C MET A 241 15.13 1.73 3.58
N LYS A 242 14.77 0.95 4.61
CA LYS A 242 15.06 -0.48 4.67
C LYS A 242 14.26 -1.26 3.62
N ALA A 243 13.11 -0.73 3.18
CA ALA A 243 12.27 -1.34 2.16
C ALA A 243 12.81 -1.03 0.75
N ASN A 244 12.93 -2.05 -0.09
CA ASN A 244 13.56 -1.96 -1.42
C ASN A 244 12.93 -0.91 -2.35
N HIS A 245 11.61 -0.73 -2.30
CA HIS A 245 10.93 0.27 -3.15
C HIS A 245 11.25 1.72 -2.71
N ASN A 246 11.40 1.98 -1.40
CA ASN A 246 11.81 3.29 -0.90
C ASN A 246 13.30 3.52 -1.13
N LEU A 247 14.13 2.49 -0.98
CA LEU A 247 15.54 2.55 -1.28
C LEU A 247 15.79 2.87 -2.78
N ALA A 248 14.98 2.31 -3.66
CA ALA A 248 15.02 2.64 -5.08
C ALA A 248 14.58 4.10 -5.35
N SER A 249 13.57 4.61 -4.64
CA SER A 249 13.20 6.03 -4.71
C SER A 249 14.33 6.93 -4.22
N LEU A 250 15.05 6.54 -3.15
CA LEU A 250 16.23 7.26 -2.66
C LEU A 250 17.34 7.30 -3.72
N GLN A 251 17.56 6.21 -4.46
CA GLN A 251 18.54 6.18 -5.58
C GLN A 251 18.18 7.20 -6.66
N GLU A 252 16.88 7.32 -7.01
CA GLU A 252 16.44 8.33 -7.97
C GLU A 252 16.61 9.76 -7.41
N VAL A 253 16.31 9.98 -6.14
CA VAL A 253 16.56 11.26 -5.46
C VAL A 253 18.04 11.63 -5.51
N VAL A 254 18.94 10.71 -5.21
CA VAL A 254 20.40 10.98 -5.29
C VAL A 254 20.80 11.36 -6.72
N LYS A 255 20.30 10.70 -7.75
CA LYS A 255 20.57 11.06 -9.16
C LYS A 255 20.05 12.46 -9.52
N ILE A 256 18.91 12.87 -8.94
CA ILE A 256 18.32 14.20 -9.16
C ILE A 256 19.17 15.27 -8.48
N PHE A 257 19.54 15.08 -7.21
CA PHE A 257 20.19 16.11 -6.38
C PHE A 257 21.71 16.13 -6.55
N ASN A 258 22.37 15.01 -6.81
CA ASN A 258 23.82 14.94 -7.05
C ASN A 258 24.16 15.44 -8.47
N HIS A 259 24.03 16.75 -8.68
CA HIS A 259 24.30 17.41 -9.94
C HIS A 259 24.79 18.84 -9.66
N GLU A 260 25.77 19.32 -10.44
CA GLU A 260 26.44 20.60 -10.26
C GLU A 260 25.45 21.75 -10.01
N ILE A 261 24.42 21.89 -10.85
CA ILE A 261 23.45 22.98 -10.75
C ILE A 261 22.65 22.95 -9.43
N MET A 262 22.41 21.75 -8.86
CA MET A 262 21.72 21.63 -7.57
C MET A 262 22.64 22.07 -6.42
N LEU A 263 23.92 21.75 -6.52
CA LEU A 263 24.96 22.15 -5.56
C LEU A 263 25.22 23.66 -5.63
N GLU A 264 25.42 24.21 -6.82
CA GLU A 264 25.63 25.64 -7.05
C GLU A 264 24.47 26.51 -6.51
N LYS A 265 23.23 26.02 -6.64
CA LYS A 265 22.04 26.69 -6.14
C LYS A 265 21.73 26.37 -4.67
N ASN A 266 22.58 25.58 -3.99
CA ASN A 266 22.39 25.14 -2.61
C ASN A 266 21.01 24.48 -2.39
N ILE A 267 20.54 23.68 -3.36
CA ILE A 267 19.28 22.95 -3.26
C ILE A 267 19.55 21.60 -2.59
N SER A 268 18.94 21.36 -1.45
CA SER A 268 19.11 20.11 -0.67
C SER A 268 17.79 19.45 -0.37
N ILE A 269 17.85 18.18 0.06
CA ILE A 269 16.68 17.39 0.44
C ILE A 269 16.92 16.63 1.75
N SER A 270 15.90 16.56 2.60
CA SER A 270 15.87 15.78 3.83
C SER A 270 15.11 14.48 3.64
N ILE A 271 15.71 13.37 4.07
CA ILE A 271 15.15 12.01 3.94
C ILE A 271 14.70 11.54 5.31
N TYR A 272 13.39 11.33 5.49
CA TYR A 272 12.79 10.93 6.75
C TYR A 272 12.29 9.48 6.70
N GLY A 273 12.55 8.75 7.77
CA GLY A 273 12.19 7.35 7.98
C GLY A 273 13.40 6.50 8.33
N ASP A 274 13.15 5.29 8.83
CA ASP A 274 14.20 4.33 9.15
C ASP A 274 15.09 4.02 7.94
N TYR A 275 16.40 3.87 8.20
CA TYR A 275 17.36 3.48 7.18
C TYR A 275 18.42 2.51 7.72
N ASP A 276 19.16 1.91 6.82
CA ASP A 276 20.30 1.02 7.09
C ASP A 276 21.55 1.46 6.29
N GLU A 277 22.60 0.67 6.38
CA GLU A 277 23.89 0.94 5.72
C GLU A 277 23.76 1.13 4.19
N ARG A 278 22.78 0.47 3.55
CA ARG A 278 22.53 0.62 2.10
C ARG A 278 22.13 2.05 1.75
N ALA A 279 21.28 2.66 2.56
CA ALA A 279 20.86 4.06 2.36
C ALA A 279 22.03 5.03 2.60
N VAL A 280 22.85 4.78 3.62
CA VAL A 280 24.07 5.57 3.89
C VAL A 280 25.01 5.52 2.70
N GLU A 281 25.26 4.33 2.16
CA GLU A 281 26.15 4.14 1.00
C GLU A 281 25.64 4.86 -0.25
N ILE A 282 24.32 4.82 -0.50
CA ILE A 282 23.70 5.55 -1.62
C ILE A 282 23.89 7.06 -1.48
N CYS A 283 23.79 7.61 -0.27
CA CYS A 283 23.88 9.05 -0.03
C CYS A 283 25.32 9.59 0.02
N LYS A 284 26.33 8.75 0.15
CA LYS A 284 27.76 9.17 0.24
C LYS A 284 28.19 10.09 -0.90
N THR A 285 27.65 9.91 -2.10
CA THR A 285 28.03 10.68 -3.29
C THR A 285 27.27 12.02 -3.42
N ALA A 286 26.26 12.26 -2.60
CA ALA A 286 25.37 13.42 -2.72
C ALA A 286 25.35 14.24 -1.41
N PRO A 287 26.24 15.25 -1.26
CA PRO A 287 26.40 16.01 -0.02
C PRO A 287 25.16 16.85 0.35
N ASN A 288 24.27 17.09 -0.60
CA ASN A 288 23.01 17.82 -0.41
C ASN A 288 21.80 16.91 -0.17
N VAL A 289 22.01 15.60 0.08
CA VAL A 289 20.98 14.64 0.48
C VAL A 289 21.22 14.22 1.94
N HIS A 290 20.29 14.57 2.84
CA HIS A 290 20.49 14.46 4.28
C HIS A 290 19.56 13.41 4.89
N LEU A 291 20.12 12.30 5.40
CA LEU A 291 19.36 11.29 6.16
C LEU A 291 19.02 11.85 7.55
N LYS A 292 17.73 11.98 7.87
CA LYS A 292 17.23 12.51 9.16
C LYS A 292 16.80 11.40 10.13
N GLY A 293 16.52 10.20 9.62
CA GLY A 293 16.04 9.09 10.43
C GLY A 293 14.53 9.08 10.64
N ALA A 294 14.09 8.17 11.54
CA ALA A 294 12.70 8.03 11.89
C ALA A 294 12.19 9.27 12.66
N VAL A 295 10.93 9.60 12.43
CA VAL A 295 10.19 10.62 13.17
C VAL A 295 9.06 9.96 13.95
N SER A 296 8.62 10.56 15.04
CA SER A 296 7.51 10.03 15.85
C SER A 296 6.17 10.26 15.16
N SER A 297 6.07 11.31 14.34
CA SER A 297 4.88 11.69 13.57
C SER A 297 5.27 12.30 12.23
N VAL A 298 4.45 12.03 11.20
CA VAL A 298 4.58 12.68 9.89
C VAL A 298 4.38 14.21 9.99
N SER A 299 3.63 14.69 10.99
CA SER A 299 3.47 16.14 11.24
C SER A 299 4.80 16.85 11.45
N GLU A 300 5.74 16.24 12.19
CA GLU A 300 7.08 16.83 12.45
C GLU A 300 7.84 17.12 11.15
N VAL A 301 7.66 16.31 10.13
CA VAL A 301 8.29 16.53 8.82
C VAL A 301 7.72 17.78 8.17
N PHE A 302 6.38 17.93 8.17
CA PHE A 302 5.70 19.03 7.50
C PHE A 302 5.59 20.32 8.32
N GLU A 303 6.18 20.35 9.52
CA GLU A 303 6.50 21.60 10.23
C GLU A 303 7.68 22.35 9.57
N THR A 304 8.57 21.61 8.91
CA THR A 304 9.79 22.16 8.32
C THR A 304 9.90 21.98 6.81
N ALA A 305 9.28 20.94 6.25
CA ALA A 305 9.32 20.65 4.82
C ALA A 305 7.98 21.04 4.15
N ASN A 306 8.05 21.80 3.06
CA ASN A 306 6.88 22.27 2.32
C ASN A 306 6.71 21.63 0.95
N CYS A 307 7.62 20.73 0.56
CA CYS A 307 7.59 20.04 -0.73
C CYS A 307 8.04 18.59 -0.61
N LEU A 308 7.14 17.64 -0.91
CA LEU A 308 7.47 16.23 -1.03
C LEU A 308 7.98 15.93 -2.45
N VAL A 309 9.19 15.36 -2.54
CA VAL A 309 9.77 14.85 -3.78
C VAL A 309 9.74 13.32 -3.77
N ALA A 310 8.92 12.72 -4.60
CA ALA A 310 8.67 11.28 -4.59
C ALA A 310 8.81 10.66 -5.99
N PRO A 311 10.03 10.46 -6.49
CA PRO A 311 10.29 9.71 -7.72
C PRO A 311 10.12 8.22 -7.42
N ILE A 312 8.99 7.64 -7.84
CA ILE A 312 8.67 6.23 -7.57
C ILE A 312 9.02 5.40 -8.81
N PRO A 313 10.11 4.60 -8.79
CA PRO A 313 10.55 3.88 -9.98
C PRO A 313 9.68 2.65 -10.29
N PHE A 314 9.04 2.06 -9.28
CA PHE A 314 8.13 0.93 -9.43
C PHE A 314 7.20 0.80 -8.22
N GLY A 315 6.11 0.04 -8.40
CA GLY A 315 5.11 -0.26 -7.37
C GLY A 315 3.71 -0.21 -7.94
N SER A 316 2.74 -0.59 -7.14
CA SER A 316 1.30 -0.54 -7.43
C SER A 316 0.57 0.07 -6.24
N GLY A 317 -0.72 0.30 -6.40
CA GLY A 317 -1.59 0.81 -5.35
C GLY A 317 -1.29 2.26 -4.94
N ILE A 318 -2.04 2.74 -3.99
CA ILE A 318 -1.97 4.10 -3.45
C ILE A 318 -0.67 4.32 -2.64
N LYS A 319 -0.05 5.47 -2.85
CA LYS A 319 1.15 5.90 -2.12
C LYS A 319 0.73 6.79 -0.94
N VAL A 320 0.56 6.19 0.23
CA VAL A 320 0.08 6.86 1.47
C VAL A 320 0.88 8.12 1.77
N LYS A 321 2.21 8.10 1.61
CA LYS A 321 3.08 9.28 1.80
C LYS A 321 2.69 10.51 0.98
N ILE A 322 2.09 10.31 -0.20
CA ILE A 322 1.61 11.40 -1.07
C ILE A 322 0.31 11.98 -0.49
N ILE A 323 -0.60 11.12 -0.09
CA ILE A 323 -1.85 11.52 0.57
C ILE A 323 -1.55 12.30 1.85
N GLU A 324 -0.66 11.79 2.69
CA GLU A 324 -0.24 12.45 3.93
C GLU A 324 0.36 13.83 3.64
N ALA A 325 1.35 13.92 2.75
CA ALA A 325 1.96 15.20 2.41
C ALA A 325 0.94 16.24 1.93
N MET A 326 0.04 15.83 1.03
CA MET A 326 -1.01 16.72 0.52
C MET A 326 -2.00 17.14 1.61
N ASN A 327 -2.35 16.24 2.54
CA ASN A 327 -3.24 16.56 3.65
C ASN A 327 -2.66 17.67 4.55
N TYR A 328 -1.33 17.66 4.75
CA TYR A 328 -0.62 18.75 5.44
C TYR A 328 -0.48 20.01 4.60
N GLY A 329 -0.81 20.00 3.32
CA GLY A 329 -0.71 21.14 2.41
C GLY A 329 0.63 21.29 1.72
N ALA A 330 1.49 20.27 1.80
CA ALA A 330 2.77 20.28 1.08
C ALA A 330 2.55 20.15 -0.43
N LEU A 331 3.40 20.83 -1.21
CA LEU A 331 3.48 20.63 -2.64
C LEU A 331 4.05 19.24 -2.93
N VAL A 332 3.43 18.48 -3.81
CA VAL A 332 3.93 17.16 -4.21
C VAL A 332 4.49 17.19 -5.61
N VAL A 333 5.74 16.75 -5.76
CA VAL A 333 6.42 16.50 -7.03
C VAL A 333 6.64 15.01 -7.17
N THR A 334 5.95 14.36 -8.12
CA THR A 334 6.02 12.91 -8.31
C THR A 334 5.80 12.53 -9.77
N ASN A 335 6.02 11.26 -10.10
CA ASN A 335 5.78 10.71 -11.44
C ASN A 335 4.41 10.02 -11.55
N ASP A 336 4.09 9.47 -12.73
CA ASP A 336 2.84 8.77 -12.98
C ASP A 336 2.61 7.61 -12.01
N ILE A 337 3.67 6.85 -11.67
CA ILE A 337 3.58 5.73 -10.71
C ILE A 337 3.29 6.23 -9.29
N GLY A 338 3.87 7.35 -8.91
CA GLY A 338 3.61 7.95 -7.60
C GLY A 338 2.18 8.47 -7.45
N ALA A 339 1.65 9.11 -8.48
CA ALA A 339 0.28 9.64 -8.51
C ALA A 339 -0.78 8.55 -8.75
N GLU A 340 -0.36 7.35 -9.14
CA GLU A 340 -1.27 6.26 -9.52
C GLU A 340 -2.23 5.89 -8.38
N GLY A 341 -3.50 5.67 -8.75
CA GLY A 341 -4.52 5.17 -7.84
C GLY A 341 -5.15 6.23 -6.93
N ILE A 342 -4.56 7.43 -6.82
CA ILE A 342 -5.10 8.50 -5.98
C ILE A 342 -6.18 9.31 -6.72
N GLY A 343 -6.13 9.36 -8.06
CA GLY A 343 -7.06 10.15 -8.88
C GLY A 343 -6.60 11.60 -9.09
N LEU A 344 -5.30 11.85 -8.96
CA LEU A 344 -4.70 13.18 -9.11
C LEU A 344 -4.63 13.61 -10.58
N THR A 345 -4.69 14.94 -10.81
CA THR A 345 -4.53 15.58 -12.13
C THR A 345 -3.24 16.41 -12.15
N ALA A 346 -2.37 16.10 -13.10
CA ALA A 346 -1.09 16.79 -13.26
C ALA A 346 -1.25 18.31 -13.42
N ASN A 347 -0.40 19.07 -12.77
CA ASN A 347 -0.36 20.54 -12.74
C ASN A 347 -1.65 21.21 -12.22
N LYS A 348 -2.61 20.42 -11.72
CA LYS A 348 -3.80 20.91 -11.02
C LYS A 348 -3.66 20.74 -9.51
N ASN A 349 -3.28 19.56 -9.06
CA ASN A 349 -3.14 19.24 -7.64
C ASN A 349 -1.82 18.56 -7.25
N PHE A 350 -0.95 18.30 -8.23
CA PHE A 350 0.44 17.90 -8.00
C PHE A 350 1.30 18.27 -9.22
N ILE A 351 2.62 18.26 -9.05
CA ILE A 351 3.58 18.48 -10.12
C ILE A 351 4.05 17.12 -10.64
N LYS A 352 3.81 16.88 -11.93
CA LYS A 352 4.23 15.66 -12.62
C LYS A 352 5.63 15.81 -13.21
N CYS A 353 6.52 14.84 -12.90
CA CYS A 353 7.83 14.70 -13.50
C CYS A 353 8.11 13.20 -13.75
N ASN A 354 8.44 12.81 -14.98
CA ASN A 354 8.69 11.41 -15.33
C ASN A 354 10.17 11.10 -15.63
N SER A 355 11.02 12.11 -15.71
CA SER A 355 12.48 11.96 -15.92
C SER A 355 13.27 12.71 -14.84
N ILE A 356 14.51 12.29 -14.62
CA ILE A 356 15.46 12.97 -13.70
C ILE A 356 15.62 14.44 -14.06
N GLU A 357 15.69 14.74 -15.36
CA GLU A 357 15.85 16.09 -15.86
C GLU A 357 14.60 16.94 -15.57
N GLU A 358 13.38 16.40 -15.82
CA GLU A 358 12.13 17.09 -15.48
C GLU A 358 12.06 17.39 -13.98
N PHE A 359 12.40 16.43 -13.11
CA PHE A 359 12.48 16.66 -11.66
C PHE A 359 13.43 17.81 -11.35
N ARG A 360 14.67 17.77 -11.85
CA ARG A 360 15.68 18.78 -11.58
C ARG A 360 15.24 20.17 -11.99
N ASN A 361 14.77 20.33 -13.24
CA ASN A 361 14.32 21.60 -13.77
C ASN A 361 13.13 22.15 -12.96
N LYS A 362 12.22 21.28 -12.57
CA LYS A 362 11.06 21.68 -11.78
C LYS A 362 11.43 22.08 -10.35
N LEU A 363 12.32 21.33 -9.69
CA LEU A 363 12.79 21.65 -8.32
C LEU A 363 13.55 22.97 -8.30
N ILE A 364 14.35 23.30 -9.31
CA ILE A 364 15.01 24.60 -9.45
C ILE A 364 13.94 25.71 -9.59
N SER A 365 12.92 25.51 -10.43
CA SER A 365 11.84 26.48 -10.60
C SER A 365 11.05 26.70 -9.30
N ILE A 366 10.76 25.62 -8.55
CA ILE A 366 10.08 25.68 -7.25
C ILE A 366 10.95 26.41 -6.21
N ASN A 367 12.25 26.14 -6.19
CA ASN A 367 13.17 26.77 -5.24
C ASN A 367 13.31 28.29 -5.51
N ASN A 368 13.20 28.71 -6.76
CA ASN A 368 13.27 30.12 -7.13
C ASN A 368 11.97 30.89 -6.81
N ASP A 369 10.82 30.23 -6.94
CA ASP A 369 9.51 30.86 -6.73
C ASP A 369 8.50 29.82 -6.26
N LEU A 370 8.55 29.48 -4.99
CA LEU A 370 7.65 28.50 -4.35
C LEU A 370 6.20 28.99 -4.33
N ILE A 371 5.98 30.31 -4.18
CA ILE A 371 4.64 30.89 -4.04
C ILE A 371 3.78 30.66 -5.29
N ARG A 372 4.41 30.62 -6.46
CA ARG A 372 3.76 30.30 -7.74
C ARG A 372 3.05 28.94 -7.73
N TYR A 373 3.50 28.01 -6.86
CA TYR A 373 2.97 26.65 -6.76
C TYR A 373 1.98 26.48 -5.60
N SER A 374 1.71 27.53 -4.84
CA SER A 374 0.83 27.48 -3.66
C SER A 374 -0.60 27.08 -3.99
N GLU A 375 -1.11 27.50 -5.17
CA GLU A 375 -2.44 27.11 -5.64
C GLU A 375 -2.52 25.61 -5.93
N ILE A 376 -1.49 25.02 -6.53
CA ILE A 376 -1.43 23.58 -6.83
C ILE A 376 -1.40 22.77 -5.52
N ALA A 377 -0.60 23.17 -4.56
CA ALA A 377 -0.54 22.54 -3.24
C ALA A 377 -1.88 22.67 -2.49
N GLY A 378 -2.51 23.85 -2.56
CA GLY A 378 -3.83 24.10 -2.00
C GLY A 378 -4.91 23.20 -2.59
N LYS A 379 -4.97 23.08 -3.92
CA LYS A 379 -5.88 22.17 -4.62
C LYS A 379 -5.60 20.69 -4.33
N GLY A 380 -4.32 20.33 -4.16
CA GLY A 380 -3.92 18.99 -3.73
C GLY A 380 -4.46 18.66 -2.34
N CYS A 381 -4.26 19.54 -1.38
CA CYS A 381 -4.76 19.39 -0.02
C CYS A 381 -6.30 19.30 0.01
N GLU A 382 -7.00 20.17 -0.70
CA GLU A 382 -8.46 20.16 -0.81
C GLU A 382 -8.97 18.85 -1.41
N TYR A 383 -8.34 18.39 -2.50
CA TYR A 383 -8.68 17.12 -3.14
C TYR A 383 -8.58 15.93 -2.16
N ILE A 384 -7.46 15.84 -1.43
CA ILE A 384 -7.26 14.75 -0.48
C ILE A 384 -8.28 14.83 0.66
N ARG A 385 -8.53 15.99 1.23
CA ARG A 385 -9.50 16.16 2.32
C ARG A 385 -10.94 15.84 1.91
N ASN A 386 -11.30 16.16 0.66
CA ASN A 386 -12.65 15.88 0.14
C ASN A 386 -12.86 14.41 -0.25
N ASN A 387 -11.78 13.65 -0.55
CA ASN A 387 -11.91 12.28 -1.06
C ASN A 387 -11.36 11.22 -0.10
N PHE A 388 -10.50 11.60 0.86
CA PHE A 388 -9.78 10.69 1.75
C PHE A 388 -9.98 11.01 3.24
N SER A 389 -10.92 11.89 3.61
CA SER A 389 -11.25 12.13 5.03
C SER A 389 -11.84 10.89 5.69
N TYR A 390 -11.67 10.76 7.00
CA TYR A 390 -12.26 9.64 7.77
C TYR A 390 -13.74 9.46 7.50
N GLU A 391 -14.50 10.55 7.43
CA GLU A 391 -15.94 10.50 7.16
C GLU A 391 -16.25 9.91 5.78
N VAL A 392 -15.55 10.37 4.73
CA VAL A 392 -15.76 9.88 3.36
C VAL A 392 -15.38 8.41 3.25
N VAL A 393 -14.22 8.02 3.79
CA VAL A 393 -13.74 6.64 3.71
C VAL A 393 -14.61 5.69 4.55
N GLN A 394 -15.03 6.10 5.74
CA GLN A 394 -15.96 5.33 6.55
C GLN A 394 -17.33 5.13 5.86
N ASN A 395 -17.84 6.15 5.16
CA ASN A 395 -19.07 6.04 4.39
C ASN A 395 -18.91 5.10 3.18
N ASN A 396 -17.74 5.11 2.50
CA ASN A 396 -17.43 4.13 1.46
C ASN A 396 -17.45 2.71 2.02
N LEU A 397 -16.78 2.48 3.15
CA LEU A 397 -16.78 1.18 3.80
C LEU A 397 -18.20 0.76 4.19
N ARG A 398 -18.99 1.66 4.80
CA ARG A 398 -20.39 1.40 5.19
C ARG A 398 -21.25 0.96 4.01
N SER A 399 -21.05 1.53 2.83
CA SER A 399 -21.83 1.19 1.64
C SER A 399 -21.64 -0.26 1.17
N MET A 400 -20.53 -0.91 1.54
CA MET A 400 -20.32 -2.33 1.25
C MET A 400 -21.19 -3.28 2.08
N PHE A 401 -21.73 -2.79 3.20
CA PHE A 401 -22.50 -3.60 4.16
C PHE A 401 -24.03 -3.41 4.01
N ASN A 402 -24.46 -2.58 3.08
CA ASN A 402 -25.86 -2.37 2.73
C ASN A 402 -26.28 -3.35 1.61
#